data_e3ee9069064ebe2ea0a0959ddd7c12f9
#
_entry.id   e3ee9069064ebe2ea0a0959ddd7c12f9
#
_cell.length_a   1.000
_cell.length_b   1.000
_cell.length_c   1.000
_cell.angle_alpha   90.00
_cell.angle_beta   90.00
_cell.angle_gamma   90.00
#
_symmetry.space_group_name_H-M   'P 1'
#
loop_
_entity.id
_entity.type
_entity.pdbx_description
1 polymer ?
#
loop_
_entity_poly.entity_id
_entity_poly.type
_entity_poly.pdbx_seq_one_letter_code
_entity_poly.pdbx_strand_id
1 'polypeptide(L)'
;RWGYAKHTESFFNSNYTNDIYNICEFAHEVYMKSIEELEKYLEDECYSFVGINIGKHHAHEGIVIEKNGDAYEFGYSERGNKRILKSFSSEQELVRYALEELQADKWNKAHLVAWVWSEAEIQQAEAELKNYNIRFERNDVPNYLQGKNVYRIFVFGKDYLKLTKFTEKYYRSRI
;
A
#
# COMPACT_ATOMS: atom_id res chain seq x y z
N ARG A 1 44.62 -5.01 45.80
CA ARG A 1 45.33 -5.36 44.55
C ARG A 1 44.26 -5.80 43.53
N TRP A 2 43.94 -4.86 42.69
CA TRP A 2 43.68 -4.90 41.25
C TRP A 2 42.66 -5.95 40.75
N GLY A 3 41.43 -5.53 40.55
CA GLY A 3 40.44 -6.17 39.71
C GLY A 3 39.93 -5.19 38.70
N TYR A 4 40.09 -5.45 37.40
CA TYR A 4 39.45 -4.73 36.31
C TYR A 4 38.17 -5.47 35.91
N ALA A 5 37.05 -4.88 36.18
CA ALA A 5 35.77 -5.25 35.53
C ALA A 5 35.68 -4.53 34.20
N LYS A 6 35.62 -5.26 33.10
CA LYS A 6 35.27 -4.72 31.78
C LYS A 6 33.76 -4.84 31.60
N HIS A 7 33.09 -3.72 31.65
CA HIS A 7 31.77 -3.55 31.03
C HIS A 7 31.97 -3.47 29.50
N THR A 8 31.50 -4.46 28.79
CA THR A 8 31.25 -4.35 27.37
C THR A 8 29.75 -4.22 27.19
N GLU A 9 29.24 -2.98 27.22
CA GLU A 9 27.92 -2.67 26.72
C GLU A 9 27.95 -2.79 25.20
N SER A 10 27.14 -3.72 24.71
CA SER A 10 26.88 -3.89 23.29
C SER A 10 25.99 -2.75 22.81
N PHE A 11 26.59 -1.73 22.24
CA PHE A 11 25.87 -0.80 21.36
C PHE A 11 25.48 -1.51 20.06
N PHE A 12 24.41 -2.27 20.08
CA PHE A 12 23.73 -2.63 18.84
C PHE A 12 22.92 -1.43 18.37
N ASN A 13 23.50 -0.72 17.43
CA ASN A 13 22.99 0.49 16.84
C ASN A 13 21.77 0.16 15.99
N SER A 14 20.56 0.57 16.40
CA SER A 14 19.29 0.36 15.70
C SER A 14 19.23 0.98 14.28
N ASN A 15 20.24 1.77 13.92
CA ASN A 15 20.34 2.40 12.60
C ASN A 15 20.84 1.41 11.53
N TYR A 16 21.67 0.41 11.88
CA TYR A 16 22.20 -0.56 10.91
C TYR A 16 21.14 -1.52 10.35
N THR A 17 20.10 -1.83 11.13
CA THR A 17 19.03 -2.72 10.66
C THR A 17 18.15 -2.02 9.62
N ASN A 18 17.84 -0.74 9.81
CA ASN A 18 17.05 0.03 8.85
C ASN A 18 17.81 0.23 7.52
N ASP A 19 19.13 0.44 7.57
CA ASP A 19 19.93 0.61 6.37
C ASP A 19 20.05 -0.70 5.57
N ILE A 20 20.15 -1.86 6.23
CA ILE A 20 20.18 -3.16 5.56
C ILE A 20 18.81 -3.49 4.93
N TYR A 21 17.71 -3.21 5.61
CA TYR A 21 16.37 -3.40 5.05
C TYR A 21 16.15 -2.51 3.82
N ASN A 22 16.53 -1.24 3.88
CA ASN A 22 16.45 -0.32 2.75
C ASN A 22 17.32 -0.75 1.57
N ILE A 23 18.54 -1.26 1.82
CA ILE A 23 19.43 -1.78 0.77
C ILE A 23 18.86 -3.05 0.14
N CYS A 24 18.27 -3.96 0.92
CA CYS A 24 17.64 -5.17 0.39
C CYS A 24 16.37 -4.85 -0.41
N GLU A 25 15.55 -3.92 0.05
CA GLU A 25 14.33 -3.47 -0.64
C GLU A 25 14.70 -2.80 -1.96
N PHE A 26 15.67 -1.88 -1.96
CA PHE A 26 16.18 -1.22 -3.16
C PHE A 26 16.85 -2.20 -4.14
N ALA A 27 17.57 -3.21 -3.64
CA ALA A 27 18.16 -4.25 -4.48
C ALA A 27 17.10 -5.13 -5.14
N HIS A 28 15.98 -5.43 -4.44
CA HIS A 28 14.89 -6.22 -5.00
C HIS A 28 14.17 -5.45 -6.12
N GLU A 29 13.95 -4.16 -5.93
CA GLU A 29 13.34 -3.26 -6.94
C GLU A 29 14.15 -3.18 -8.23
N VAL A 30 15.48 -3.15 -8.12
CA VAL A 30 16.41 -3.06 -9.28
C VAL A 30 16.43 -4.35 -10.11
N TYR A 31 16.03 -5.52 -9.54
CA TYR A 31 16.16 -6.82 -10.18
C TYR A 31 14.87 -7.42 -10.75
N MET A 32 13.70 -6.82 -10.50
CA MET A 32 12.45 -7.34 -11.09
C MET A 32 12.47 -7.20 -12.61
N LYS A 33 12.16 -8.30 -13.29
CA LYS A 33 12.26 -8.40 -14.77
C LYS A 33 10.94 -8.78 -15.43
N SER A 34 9.96 -9.22 -14.66
CA SER A 34 8.69 -9.67 -15.21
C SER A 34 7.49 -9.06 -14.47
N ILE A 35 6.34 -9.03 -15.16
CA ILE A 35 5.06 -8.61 -14.61
C ILE A 35 4.68 -9.51 -13.41
N GLU A 36 4.99 -10.80 -13.47
CA GLU A 36 4.74 -11.75 -12.38
C GLU A 36 5.55 -11.41 -11.12
N GLU A 37 6.84 -11.05 -11.27
CA GLU A 37 7.69 -10.61 -10.16
C GLU A 37 7.18 -9.30 -9.55
N LEU A 38 6.73 -8.36 -10.38
CA LEU A 38 6.12 -7.12 -9.92
C LEU A 38 4.81 -7.39 -9.17
N GLU A 39 3.92 -8.23 -9.72
CA GLU A 39 2.67 -8.61 -9.06
C GLU A 39 2.93 -9.18 -7.67
N LYS A 40 3.87 -10.12 -7.56
CA LYS A 40 4.27 -10.70 -6.28
C LYS A 40 4.83 -9.65 -5.31
N TYR A 41 5.69 -8.77 -5.77
CA TYR A 41 6.21 -7.67 -4.95
C TYR A 41 5.09 -6.77 -4.41
N LEU A 42 4.13 -6.40 -5.27
CA LEU A 42 2.99 -5.58 -4.87
C LEU A 42 2.13 -6.28 -3.81
N GLU A 43 1.94 -7.59 -3.92
CA GLU A 43 1.27 -8.40 -2.89
C GLU A 43 2.05 -8.41 -1.57
N ASP A 44 3.36 -8.71 -1.63
CA ASP A 44 4.23 -8.81 -0.46
C ASP A 44 4.36 -7.45 0.28
N GLU A 45 4.30 -6.34 -0.46
CA GLU A 45 4.34 -4.96 0.06
C GLU A 45 2.96 -4.37 0.39
N CYS A 46 1.90 -5.19 0.29
CA CYS A 46 0.52 -4.81 0.58
C CYS A 46 0.05 -3.56 -0.20
N TYR A 47 0.24 -3.58 -1.53
CA TYR A 47 -0.45 -2.64 -2.40
C TYR A 47 -1.95 -2.94 -2.46
N SER A 48 -2.76 -1.92 -2.69
CA SER A 48 -4.21 -2.07 -2.82
C SER A 48 -4.58 -2.35 -4.28
N PHE A 49 -5.08 -3.55 -4.56
CA PHE A 49 -5.49 -3.92 -5.91
C PHE A 49 -6.90 -3.43 -6.30
N VAL A 50 -7.48 -2.51 -5.53
CA VAL A 50 -8.77 -1.87 -5.87
C VAL A 50 -8.67 -1.04 -7.16
N GLY A 51 -7.47 -0.47 -7.43
CA GLY A 51 -7.20 0.36 -8.61
C GLY A 51 -6.00 -0.11 -9.44
N ILE A 52 -5.59 -1.38 -9.34
CA ILE A 52 -4.45 -1.93 -10.09
C ILE A 52 -4.86 -3.22 -10.78
N ASN A 53 -4.73 -3.26 -12.11
CA ASN A 53 -4.91 -4.45 -12.94
C ASN A 53 -3.53 -4.97 -13.34
N ILE A 54 -3.14 -6.12 -12.81
CA ILE A 54 -1.89 -6.81 -13.10
C ILE A 54 -2.07 -8.31 -12.85
N GLY A 55 -1.63 -9.15 -13.76
CA GLY A 55 -1.68 -10.60 -13.63
C GLY A 55 -3.10 -11.10 -13.30
N LYS A 56 -3.27 -11.71 -12.11
CA LYS A 56 -4.56 -12.23 -11.62
C LYS A 56 -5.48 -11.17 -10.99
N HIS A 57 -4.96 -9.97 -10.73
CA HIS A 57 -5.73 -8.89 -10.11
C HIS A 57 -6.46 -8.05 -11.16
N HIS A 58 -7.76 -7.93 -11.01
CA HIS A 58 -8.64 -7.21 -11.93
C HIS A 58 -9.46 -6.17 -11.17
N ALA A 59 -9.07 -4.90 -11.27
CA ALA A 59 -9.85 -3.78 -10.78
C ALA A 59 -10.90 -3.35 -11.82
N HIS A 60 -12.03 -2.83 -11.38
CA HIS A 60 -13.05 -2.29 -12.26
C HIS A 60 -12.56 -1.04 -13.01
N GLU A 61 -11.80 -0.20 -12.31
CA GLU A 61 -11.17 1.02 -12.83
C GLU A 61 -9.77 1.12 -12.25
N GLY A 62 -8.81 1.68 -12.99
CA GLY A 62 -7.46 1.92 -12.48
C GLY A 62 -6.34 1.66 -13.47
N ILE A 63 -5.14 1.59 -12.93
CA ILE A 63 -3.91 1.34 -13.67
C ILE A 63 -3.96 -0.06 -14.29
N VAL A 64 -3.47 -0.18 -15.53
CA VAL A 64 -3.35 -1.45 -16.24
C VAL A 64 -1.89 -1.68 -16.59
N ILE A 65 -1.38 -2.86 -16.22
CA ILE A 65 -0.01 -3.32 -16.46
C ILE A 65 -0.13 -4.70 -17.11
N GLU A 66 0.14 -4.78 -18.42
CA GLU A 66 -0.09 -6.02 -19.16
C GLU A 66 0.82 -6.18 -20.38
N LYS A 67 0.86 -7.40 -20.89
CA LYS A 67 1.37 -7.71 -22.22
C LYS A 67 0.21 -7.76 -23.22
N ASN A 68 0.33 -7.02 -24.33
CA ASN A 68 -0.66 -7.03 -25.40
C ASN A 68 0.05 -7.28 -26.74
N GLY A 69 -0.09 -8.50 -27.28
CA GLY A 69 0.69 -8.96 -28.43
C GLY A 69 2.19 -8.94 -28.14
N ASP A 70 2.94 -8.18 -28.95
CA ASP A 70 4.39 -8.02 -28.80
C ASP A 70 4.79 -6.82 -27.94
N ALA A 71 3.83 -6.02 -27.48
CA ALA A 71 4.07 -4.83 -26.68
C ALA A 71 3.76 -5.09 -25.19
N TYR A 72 4.48 -4.36 -24.33
CA TYR A 72 4.22 -4.28 -22.89
C TYR A 72 3.64 -2.91 -22.59
N GLU A 73 2.45 -2.86 -21.99
CA GLU A 73 1.62 -1.67 -21.90
C GLU A 73 1.36 -1.24 -20.46
N PHE A 74 1.55 0.06 -20.22
CA PHE A 74 1.07 0.76 -19.03
C PHE A 74 -0.07 1.69 -19.44
N GLY A 75 -1.20 1.59 -18.76
CA GLY A 75 -2.38 2.33 -19.13
C GLY A 75 -3.32 2.58 -17.95
N TYR A 76 -4.50 3.09 -18.28
CA TYR A 76 -5.59 3.30 -17.34
C TYR A 76 -6.90 2.80 -17.95
N SER A 77 -7.69 2.09 -17.17
CA SER A 77 -9.03 1.61 -17.54
C SER A 77 -10.10 2.32 -16.73
N GLU A 78 -11.14 2.80 -17.40
CA GLU A 78 -12.32 3.40 -16.76
C GLU A 78 -13.58 2.99 -17.55
N ARG A 79 -14.57 2.43 -16.86
CA ARG A 79 -15.86 2.03 -17.46
C ARG A 79 -15.72 1.16 -18.71
N GLY A 80 -14.76 0.25 -18.69
CA GLY A 80 -14.48 -0.64 -19.82
C GLY A 80 -13.68 -0.02 -20.97
N ASN A 81 -13.32 1.26 -20.89
CA ASN A 81 -12.45 1.92 -21.86
C ASN A 81 -11.01 1.92 -21.34
N LYS A 82 -10.11 1.26 -22.07
CA LYS A 82 -8.68 1.26 -21.79
C LYS A 82 -7.97 2.33 -22.61
N ARG A 83 -7.16 3.15 -21.96
CA ARG A 83 -6.27 4.13 -22.57
C ARG A 83 -4.84 3.77 -22.26
N ILE A 84 -4.07 3.46 -23.29
CA ILE A 84 -2.63 3.21 -23.16
C ILE A 84 -1.94 4.55 -22.97
N LEU A 85 -1.15 4.66 -21.91
CA LEU A 85 -0.36 5.84 -21.56
C LEU A 85 1.07 5.70 -22.06
N LYS A 86 1.62 4.48 -22.03
CA LYS A 86 2.96 4.17 -22.49
C LYS A 86 3.09 2.72 -22.92
N SER A 87 3.87 2.47 -23.97
CA SER A 87 4.18 1.12 -24.48
C SER A 87 5.69 0.93 -24.51
N PHE A 88 6.12 -0.31 -24.25
CA PHE A 88 7.52 -0.71 -24.16
C PHE A 88 7.73 -1.96 -25.03
N SER A 89 8.95 -2.12 -25.54
CA SER A 89 9.39 -3.33 -26.23
C SER A 89 9.95 -4.39 -25.28
N SER A 90 10.23 -4.02 -24.03
CA SER A 90 10.81 -4.87 -23.00
C SER A 90 9.91 -4.93 -21.77
N GLU A 91 9.69 -6.14 -21.25
CA GLU A 91 8.95 -6.36 -20.01
C GLU A 91 9.63 -5.68 -18.83
N GLN A 92 10.95 -5.75 -18.76
CA GLN A 92 11.74 -5.13 -17.70
C GLN A 92 11.58 -3.60 -17.69
N GLU A 93 11.48 -2.95 -18.86
CA GLU A 93 11.24 -1.50 -18.93
C GLU A 93 9.84 -1.14 -18.44
N LEU A 94 8.82 -1.93 -18.80
CA LEU A 94 7.47 -1.75 -18.27
C LEU A 94 7.47 -1.90 -16.75
N VAL A 95 8.06 -2.97 -16.22
CA VAL A 95 8.09 -3.28 -14.77
C VAL A 95 8.73 -2.14 -13.98
N ARG A 96 9.89 -1.66 -14.42
CA ARG A 96 10.56 -0.52 -13.78
C ARG A 96 9.68 0.73 -13.80
N TYR A 97 9.14 1.08 -14.96
CA TYR A 97 8.29 2.26 -15.10
C TYR A 97 7.02 2.15 -14.25
N ALA A 98 6.36 0.99 -14.27
CA ALA A 98 5.16 0.77 -13.49
C ALA A 98 5.41 0.86 -11.98
N LEU A 99 6.54 0.33 -11.50
CA LEU A 99 6.92 0.43 -10.10
C LEU A 99 7.16 1.89 -9.70
N GLU A 100 7.90 2.67 -10.50
CA GLU A 100 8.13 4.09 -10.26
C GLU A 100 6.81 4.87 -10.15
N GLU A 101 5.87 4.64 -11.08
CA GLU A 101 4.55 5.29 -11.08
C GLU A 101 3.70 4.88 -9.86
N LEU A 102 3.72 3.59 -9.49
CA LEU A 102 2.97 3.09 -8.35
C LEU A 102 3.53 3.61 -7.02
N GLN A 103 4.84 3.78 -6.90
CA GLN A 103 5.49 4.32 -5.70
C GLN A 103 5.28 5.83 -5.54
N ALA A 104 5.12 6.57 -6.65
CA ALA A 104 4.90 8.01 -6.64
C ALA A 104 3.62 8.42 -5.91
N ASP A 105 2.61 7.53 -5.86
CA ASP A 105 1.37 7.78 -5.14
C ASP A 105 1.17 6.79 -3.99
N LYS A 106 1.31 7.28 -2.75
CA LYS A 106 1.07 6.48 -1.54
C LYS A 106 -0.31 5.84 -1.47
N TRP A 107 -1.32 6.40 -2.17
CA TRP A 107 -2.67 5.87 -2.17
C TRP A 107 -2.76 4.50 -2.85
N ASN A 108 -1.78 4.11 -3.66
CA ASN A 108 -1.67 2.75 -4.18
C ASN A 108 -1.44 1.70 -3.07
N LYS A 109 -0.99 2.12 -1.88
CA LYS A 109 -0.86 1.26 -0.68
C LYS A 109 -1.97 1.51 0.36
N ALA A 110 -3.03 2.26 0.02
CA ALA A 110 -4.07 2.65 0.96
C ALA A 110 -5.13 1.55 1.15
N HIS A 111 -5.40 1.20 2.40
CA HIS A 111 -6.45 0.26 2.78
C HIS A 111 -7.47 0.94 3.67
N LEU A 112 -8.74 0.88 3.28
CA LEU A 112 -9.84 1.41 4.05
C LEU A 112 -10.13 0.49 5.23
N VAL A 113 -9.91 0.96 6.46
CA VAL A 113 -10.05 0.16 7.68
C VAL A 113 -11.19 0.60 8.59
N ALA A 114 -11.69 1.83 8.40
CA ALA A 114 -12.89 2.30 9.09
C ALA A 114 -13.81 3.03 8.12
N TRP A 115 -15.09 2.70 8.23
CA TRP A 115 -16.21 3.35 7.53
C TRP A 115 -17.37 3.44 8.52
N VAL A 116 -17.56 4.60 9.11
CA VAL A 116 -18.57 4.82 10.15
C VAL A 116 -19.41 6.04 9.87
N TRP A 117 -20.54 6.16 10.57
CA TRP A 117 -21.55 7.18 10.30
C TRP A 117 -21.60 8.28 11.36
N SER A 118 -20.80 8.20 12.42
CA SER A 118 -20.76 9.22 13.46
C SER A 118 -19.34 9.68 13.77
N GLU A 119 -19.22 10.96 14.14
CA GLU A 119 -17.96 11.55 14.55
C GLU A 119 -17.41 10.88 15.83
N ALA A 120 -18.29 10.47 16.75
CA ALA A 120 -17.88 9.79 17.96
C ALA A 120 -17.22 8.42 17.68
N GLU A 121 -17.76 7.65 16.73
CA GLU A 121 -17.17 6.36 16.35
C GLU A 121 -15.81 6.52 15.69
N ILE A 122 -15.64 7.52 14.80
CA ILE A 122 -14.37 7.72 14.13
C ILE A 122 -13.29 8.20 15.09
N GLN A 123 -13.64 9.04 16.09
CA GLN A 123 -12.72 9.47 17.14
C GLN A 123 -12.26 8.31 18.02
N GLN A 124 -13.16 7.35 18.32
CA GLN A 124 -12.77 6.12 19.02
C GLN A 124 -11.81 5.28 18.18
N ALA A 125 -12.07 5.14 16.89
CA ALA A 125 -11.19 4.43 15.96
C ALA A 125 -9.80 5.08 15.88
N GLU A 126 -9.74 6.41 15.80
CA GLU A 126 -8.48 7.15 15.82
C GLU A 126 -7.68 6.94 17.11
N ALA A 127 -8.36 6.98 18.27
CA ALA A 127 -7.72 6.75 19.56
C ALA A 127 -7.14 5.33 19.65
N GLU A 128 -7.86 4.34 19.13
CA GLU A 128 -7.40 2.94 19.10
C GLU A 128 -6.17 2.76 18.20
N LEU A 129 -6.16 3.38 17.01
CA LEU A 129 -5.00 3.33 16.10
C LEU A 129 -3.77 4.03 16.68
N LYS A 130 -3.97 5.15 17.39
CA LYS A 130 -2.88 5.84 18.11
C LYS A 130 -2.28 4.94 19.19
N ASN A 131 -3.10 4.18 19.92
CA ASN A 131 -2.62 3.22 20.91
C ASN A 131 -1.83 2.06 20.28
N TYR A 132 -2.16 1.67 19.05
CA TYR A 132 -1.40 0.67 18.29
C TYR A 132 -0.15 1.27 17.63
N ASN A 133 0.09 2.58 17.76
CA ASN A 133 1.16 3.31 17.08
C ASN A 133 1.14 3.14 15.55
N ILE A 134 -0.06 3.09 14.97
CA ILE A 134 -0.28 2.97 13.52
C ILE A 134 -0.60 4.33 12.93
N ARG A 135 0.09 4.67 11.84
CA ARG A 135 -0.17 5.88 11.06
C ARG A 135 -1.41 5.70 10.21
N PHE A 136 -2.26 6.71 10.16
CA PHE A 136 -3.49 6.70 9.39
C PHE A 136 -3.82 8.06 8.80
N GLU A 137 -4.71 8.07 7.81
CA GLU A 137 -5.29 9.29 7.25
C GLU A 137 -6.81 9.20 7.21
N ARG A 138 -7.46 10.33 7.50
CA ARG A 138 -8.90 10.49 7.31
C ARG A 138 -9.19 10.98 5.90
N ASN A 139 -10.26 10.46 5.33
CA ASN A 139 -10.82 10.91 4.06
C ASN A 139 -12.34 10.84 4.14
N ASP A 140 -12.94 11.81 4.82
CA ASP A 140 -14.37 11.85 5.07
C ASP A 140 -15.14 12.33 3.82
N VAL A 141 -16.36 11.83 3.65
CA VAL A 141 -17.24 12.24 2.56
C VAL A 141 -18.48 12.92 3.14
N PRO A 142 -18.60 14.25 3.00
CA PRO A 142 -19.80 14.96 3.40
C PRO A 142 -20.96 14.62 2.46
N ASN A 143 -22.17 14.62 3.02
CA ASN A 143 -23.42 14.37 2.27
C ASN A 143 -23.41 13.08 1.42
N TYR A 144 -22.74 12.04 1.92
CA TYR A 144 -22.63 10.77 1.21
C TYR A 144 -23.98 10.14 0.90
N LEU A 145 -24.90 10.17 1.86
CA LEU A 145 -26.26 9.65 1.69
C LEU A 145 -27.26 10.53 2.41
N GLN A 146 -28.18 11.18 1.65
CA GLN A 146 -29.31 11.96 2.19
C GLN A 146 -28.91 12.92 3.33
N GLY A 147 -27.84 13.68 3.14
CA GLY A 147 -27.33 14.63 4.13
C GLY A 147 -26.49 14.04 5.25
N LYS A 148 -26.27 12.73 5.26
CA LYS A 148 -25.39 12.06 6.23
C LYS A 148 -23.96 12.06 5.73
N ASN A 149 -23.02 12.39 6.62
CA ASN A 149 -21.61 12.26 6.36
C ASN A 149 -21.16 10.80 6.60
N VAL A 150 -20.14 10.39 5.88
CA VAL A 150 -19.41 9.18 6.20
C VAL A 150 -17.98 9.54 6.59
N TYR A 151 -17.48 8.90 7.63
CA TYR A 151 -16.16 9.10 8.17
C TYR A 151 -15.30 7.88 7.86
N ARG A 152 -14.13 8.11 7.27
CA ARG A 152 -13.28 7.03 6.77
C ARG A 152 -11.85 7.18 7.26
N ILE A 153 -11.22 6.04 7.59
CA ILE A 153 -9.81 5.97 7.89
C ILE A 153 -9.13 4.99 6.94
N PHE A 154 -7.99 5.43 6.43
CA PHE A 154 -7.07 4.63 5.63
C PHE A 154 -5.77 4.42 6.38
N VAL A 155 -5.22 3.22 6.24
CA VAL A 155 -3.85 2.86 6.63
C VAL A 155 -3.08 2.42 5.41
N PHE A 156 -1.75 2.36 5.48
CA PHE A 156 -0.91 2.18 4.31
C PHE A 156 -0.02 0.94 4.45
N GLY A 157 0.04 0.15 3.38
CA GLY A 157 0.93 -1.00 3.27
C GLY A 157 0.71 -2.04 4.38
N LYS A 158 1.80 -2.60 4.89
CA LYS A 158 1.80 -3.75 5.82
C LYS A 158 1.10 -3.51 7.16
N ASP A 159 0.88 -2.25 7.56
CA ASP A 159 0.13 -1.95 8.79
C ASP A 159 -1.32 -2.45 8.73
N TYR A 160 -1.89 -2.55 7.53
CA TYR A 160 -3.20 -3.15 7.32
C TYR A 160 -3.32 -4.58 7.86
N LEU A 161 -2.27 -5.39 7.74
CA LEU A 161 -2.26 -6.79 8.17
C LEU A 161 -2.48 -6.97 9.69
N LYS A 162 -2.17 -5.94 10.48
CA LYS A 162 -2.33 -5.93 11.95
C LYS A 162 -3.75 -5.60 12.38
N LEU A 163 -4.64 -5.21 11.45
CA LEU A 163 -5.90 -4.52 11.76
C LEU A 163 -7.16 -5.33 11.46
N THR A 164 -7.10 -6.65 11.33
CA THR A 164 -8.26 -7.49 11.02
C THR A 164 -9.43 -7.24 11.98
N LYS A 165 -9.20 -7.35 13.31
CA LYS A 165 -10.23 -7.13 14.33
C LYS A 165 -10.71 -5.68 14.39
N PHE A 166 -9.81 -4.73 14.15
CA PHE A 166 -10.14 -3.31 14.06
C PHE A 166 -11.08 -3.05 12.89
N THR A 167 -10.76 -3.58 11.71
CA THR A 167 -11.58 -3.44 10.49
C THR A 167 -12.95 -4.09 10.68
N GLU A 168 -13.04 -5.27 11.27
CA GLU A 168 -14.33 -5.91 11.61
C GLU A 168 -15.19 -5.02 12.53
N LYS A 169 -14.57 -4.28 13.43
CA LYS A 169 -15.26 -3.40 14.39
C LYS A 169 -15.75 -2.10 13.76
N TYR A 170 -14.94 -1.47 12.91
CA TYR A 170 -15.19 -0.11 12.41
C TYR A 170 -15.54 -0.02 10.93
N TYR A 171 -15.40 -1.08 10.17
CA TYR A 171 -15.82 -1.09 8.77
C TYR A 171 -17.26 -1.56 8.64
N ARG A 172 -18.18 -0.61 8.74
CA ARG A 172 -19.62 -0.86 8.61
C ARG A 172 -20.12 -0.34 7.26
N SER A 173 -19.59 -0.90 6.19
CA SER A 173 -20.03 -0.54 4.88
C SER A 173 -21.44 -1.06 4.63
N ARG A 174 -22.37 -0.14 4.53
CA ARG A 174 -23.75 -0.29 4.13
C ARG A 174 -24.74 -0.52 5.27
N ILE A 175 -25.64 0.43 5.34
CA ILE A 175 -27.02 0.22 5.76
C ILE A 175 -27.75 -0.41 4.59
#